data_d30fb66ca69ef224c353abe8fbc2d5ec
#
_entry.id   d30fb66ca69ef224c353abe8fbc2d5ec
#
_cell.length_a   1.000
_cell.length_b   1.000
_cell.length_c   1.000
_cell.angle_alpha   90.00
_cell.angle_beta   90.00
_cell.angle_gamma   90.00
#
_symmetry.space_group_name_H-M   'P 1'
#
loop_
_entity.id
_entity.type
_entity.pdbx_description
1 polymer ?
#
loop_
_entity_poly.entity_id
_entity_poly.type
_entity_poly.pdbx_seq_one_letter_code
_entity_poly.pdbx_strand_id
1 'polypeptide(L)' 'MVERHYTTSELAALLAVHPETIRRAAARRELRSVRVGRDRRYPESAVQEWLQALTEAA' A
#
# COMPACT_ATOMS: atom_id res chain seq x y z
N MET A 1 16.03 -11.57 -5.70
CA MET A 1 14.96 -10.99 -6.53
C MET A 1 14.34 -9.83 -5.81
N VAL A 2 14.18 -8.70 -6.50
CA VAL A 2 13.60 -7.49 -5.90
C VAL A 2 12.10 -7.50 -6.12
N GLU A 3 11.33 -7.38 -5.05
CA GLU A 3 9.87 -7.34 -5.19
C GLU A 3 9.44 -6.00 -5.77
N ARG A 4 8.25 -6.00 -6.38
CA ARG A 4 7.69 -4.81 -6.98
C ARG A 4 7.26 -3.82 -5.89
N HIS A 5 7.53 -2.53 -6.15
CA HIS A 5 7.13 -1.45 -5.26
C HIS A 5 6.20 -0.51 -6.02
N TYR A 6 5.08 -0.17 -5.42
CA TYR A 6 4.07 0.69 -6.05
C TYR A 6 4.12 2.09 -5.47
N THR A 7 3.85 3.08 -6.31
CA THR A 7 3.59 4.44 -5.83
C THR A 7 2.16 4.48 -5.29
N THR A 8 1.83 5.55 -4.55
CA THR A 8 0.46 5.75 -4.07
C THR A 8 -0.53 5.76 -5.22
N SER A 9 -0.20 6.49 -6.29
CA SER A 9 -1.08 6.59 -7.46
C SER A 9 -1.26 5.25 -8.17
N GLU A 10 -0.17 4.52 -8.36
CA GLU A 10 -0.22 3.21 -9.01
C GLU A 10 -1.09 2.24 -8.21
N LEU A 11 -0.88 2.19 -6.89
CA LEU A 11 -1.62 1.28 -6.04
C LEU A 11 -3.10 1.65 -6.00
N ALA A 12 -3.41 2.93 -5.91
CA ALA A 12 -4.79 3.40 -5.89
C ALA A 12 -5.51 3.01 -7.19
N ALA A 13 -4.84 3.17 -8.33
CA ALA A 13 -5.40 2.79 -9.62
C ALA A 13 -5.60 1.27 -9.71
N LEU A 14 -4.62 0.51 -9.24
CA LEU A 14 -4.69 -0.95 -9.28
C LEU A 14 -5.87 -1.49 -8.46
N LEU A 15 -6.11 -0.90 -7.31
CA LEU A 15 -7.18 -1.33 -6.41
C LEU A 15 -8.49 -0.58 -6.63
N ALA A 16 -8.50 0.37 -7.57
CA ALA A 16 -9.69 1.18 -7.90
C ALA A 16 -10.22 1.93 -6.67
N VAL A 17 -9.32 2.52 -5.89
CA VAL A 17 -9.67 3.32 -4.73
C VAL A 17 -9.03 4.71 -4.86
N HIS A 18 -9.52 5.63 -4.04
CA HIS A 18 -8.94 6.98 -4.01
C HIS A 18 -7.54 6.92 -3.39
N PRO A 19 -6.56 7.70 -3.91
CA PRO A 19 -5.20 7.72 -3.33
C PRO A 19 -5.18 8.04 -1.84
N GLU A 20 -6.12 8.84 -1.36
CA GLU A 20 -6.20 9.16 0.06
C GLU A 20 -6.47 7.92 0.92
N THR A 21 -7.19 6.95 0.40
CA THR A 21 -7.44 5.68 1.09
C THR A 21 -6.11 4.98 1.37
N ILE A 22 -5.21 5.01 0.38
CA ILE A 22 -3.87 4.40 0.53
C ILE A 22 -3.05 5.16 1.56
N ARG A 23 -3.07 6.50 1.48
CA ARG A 23 -2.31 7.32 2.43
C ARG A 23 -2.78 7.13 3.86
N ARG A 24 -4.09 7.02 4.07
CA ARG A 24 -4.66 6.79 5.40
C ARG A 24 -4.24 5.44 5.97
N ALA A 25 -4.29 4.40 5.15
CA ALA A 25 -3.87 3.07 5.59
C ALA A 25 -2.40 3.09 6.01
N ALA A 26 -1.56 3.79 5.24
CA ALA A 26 -0.14 3.93 5.57
C ALA A 26 0.07 4.74 6.86
N ALA A 27 -0.70 5.81 7.03
CA ALA A 27 -0.59 6.67 8.21
C ALA A 27 -1.01 5.92 9.49
N ARG A 28 -1.99 5.03 9.37
CA ARG A 28 -2.44 4.19 10.49
C ARG A 28 -1.57 2.96 10.69
N ARG A 29 -0.55 2.80 9.85
CA ARG A 29 0.36 1.65 9.87
C ARG A 29 -0.33 0.32 9.60
N GLU A 30 -1.49 0.37 8.97
CA GLU A 30 -2.18 -0.82 8.49
C GLU A 30 -1.54 -1.34 7.22
N LEU A 31 -1.01 -0.42 6.41
CA LEU A 31 -0.30 -0.74 5.18
C LEU A 31 1.16 -0.31 5.34
N ARG A 32 2.05 -1.28 5.38
CA ARG A 32 3.48 -1.02 5.53
C ARG A 32 4.02 -0.36 4.26
N SER A 33 4.89 0.63 4.45
CA SER A 33 5.49 1.36 3.34
C SER A 33 6.96 1.62 3.59
N VAL A 34 7.71 1.93 2.54
CA VAL A 34 9.09 2.34 2.63
C VAL A 34 9.23 3.72 2.03
N ARG A 35 10.07 4.53 2.65
CA ARG A 35 10.37 5.85 2.14
C ARG A 35 11.57 5.79 1.20
N VAL A 36 11.41 6.33 0.01
CA VAL A 36 12.47 6.42 -0.99
C VAL A 36 12.60 7.89 -1.34
N GLY A 37 13.62 8.57 -0.77
CA GLY A 37 13.74 10.00 -0.91
C GLY A 37 12.57 10.71 -0.25
N ARG A 38 11.81 11.49 -1.01
CA ARG A 38 10.63 12.19 -0.53
C ARG A 38 9.36 11.39 -0.76
N ASP A 39 9.47 10.30 -1.51
CA ASP A 39 8.31 9.50 -1.90
C ASP A 39 8.14 8.31 -0.99
N ARG A 40 6.91 7.82 -0.96
CA ARG A 40 6.56 6.62 -0.25
C ARG A 40 6.28 5.52 -1.27
N ARG A 41 6.78 4.33 -1.02
CA ARG A 41 6.56 3.18 -1.89
C ARG A 41 5.95 2.05 -1.08
N TYR A 42 5.15 1.23 -1.74
CA TYR A 42 4.43 0.13 -1.10
C TYR A 42 4.90 -1.19 -1.69
N PRO A 43 5.67 -1.98 -0.91
CA PRO A 43 6.14 -3.29 -1.40
C PRO A 43 4.95 -4.21 -1.64
N GLU A 44 5.05 -5.04 -2.66
CA GLU A 44 3.99 -5.98 -3.00
C GLU A 44 3.60 -6.86 -1.81
N SER A 45 4.58 -7.33 -1.04
CA SER A 45 4.30 -8.15 0.14
C SER A 45 3.45 -7.40 1.17
N ALA A 46 3.73 -6.11 1.36
CA ALA A 46 2.96 -5.28 2.29
C ALA A 46 1.52 -5.10 1.81
N VAL A 47 1.34 -4.94 0.50
CA VAL A 47 0.01 -4.81 -0.09
C VAL A 47 -0.78 -6.09 0.12
N GLN A 48 -0.16 -7.24 -0.10
CA GLN A 48 -0.82 -8.53 0.09
C GLN A 48 -1.23 -8.74 1.54
N GLU A 49 -0.35 -8.42 2.49
CA GLU A 49 -0.66 -8.52 3.91
C GLU A 49 -1.86 -7.64 4.28
N TRP A 50 -1.89 -6.41 3.77
CA TRP A 50 -2.96 -5.47 4.05
C TRP A 50 -4.29 -5.97 3.50
N LEU A 51 -4.29 -6.43 2.24
CA LEU A 51 -5.51 -6.94 1.61
C LEU A 51 -6.02 -8.18 2.33
N GLN A 52 -5.12 -9.04 2.76
CA GLN A 52 -5.49 -10.24 3.50
C GLN A 52 -6.12 -9.87 4.84
N ALA A 53 -5.56 -8.89 5.54
CA ALA A 53 -6.11 -8.43 6.82
C ALA A 53 -7.51 -7.85 6.64
N LEU A 54 -7.75 -7.11 5.56
CA LEU A 54 -9.07 -6.57 5.26
C LEU A 54 -10.07 -7.69 4.98
N THR A 55 -9.64 -8.72 4.26
CA THR A 55 -10.48 -9.87 3.94
C THR A 55 -10.84 -10.64 5.21
N GLU A 56 -9.91 -10.84 6.10
CA GLU A 56 -10.13 -11.56 7.35
C GLU A 56 -11.02 -10.78 8.31
N ALA A 57 -10.95 -9.45 8.27
CA ALA A 57 -11.75 -8.59 9.14
C ALA A 57 -13.20 -8.46 8.69
N ALA A 58 -13.47 -8.79 7.44
CA ALA A 58 -14.82 -8.62 6.84
C ALA A 58 -15.80 -9.71 7.26
#